data_f592793ebdc2bf35c4fe31fa18a7d625
#
_entry.id   f592793ebdc2bf35c4fe31fa18a7d625
#
_cell.length_a   1.000
_cell.length_b   1.000
_cell.length_c   1.000
_cell.angle_alpha   90.00
_cell.angle_beta   90.00
_cell.angle_gamma   90.00
#
_symmetry.space_group_name_H-M   'P 1'
#
loop_
_entity.id
_entity.type
_entity.pdbx_description
1 polymer ?
#
loop_
_entity_poly.entity_id
_entity_poly.type
_entity_poly.pdbx_seq_one_letter_code
_entity_poly.pdbx_strand_id
1 'polypeptide(L)'
;MDKTEDIIATAKKYSELVKASNLPIRIDKTYLFGSFAKGTHHEGSDIDIAFVVSDWTGGYFDTIVPIWRLRRNIDVRIEPHIIDPEEDYSYFLNEIQRTGILIN
;
A
#
# COMPACT_ATOMS: atom_id res chain seq x y z
N MET A 1 4.74 -21.38 0.50
CA MET A 1 5.08 -19.99 0.86
C MET A 1 5.28 -19.17 -0.42
N ASP A 2 4.76 -17.95 -0.45
CA ASP A 2 4.88 -17.10 -1.63
C ASP A 2 6.29 -16.57 -1.78
N LYS A 3 6.75 -16.52 -3.02
CA LYS A 3 8.04 -15.88 -3.33
C LYS A 3 7.86 -14.36 -3.33
N THR A 4 8.94 -13.63 -3.07
CA THR A 4 8.91 -12.17 -3.09
C THR A 4 8.39 -11.62 -4.41
N GLU A 5 8.77 -12.21 -5.53
CA GLU A 5 8.27 -11.78 -6.86
C GLU A 5 6.77 -11.96 -7.00
N ASP A 6 6.18 -13.00 -6.41
CA ASP A 6 4.73 -13.21 -6.43
C ASP A 6 4.02 -12.13 -5.62
N ILE A 7 4.61 -11.74 -4.49
CA ILE A 7 4.07 -10.68 -3.64
C ILE A 7 4.18 -9.31 -4.33
N ILE A 8 5.29 -9.06 -5.02
CA ILE A 8 5.44 -7.82 -5.81
C ILE A 8 4.39 -7.76 -6.91
N ALA A 9 4.15 -8.87 -7.60
CA ALA A 9 3.12 -8.93 -8.64
C ALA A 9 1.73 -8.68 -8.05
N THR A 10 1.44 -9.24 -6.89
CA THR A 10 0.18 -9.01 -6.16
C THR A 10 0.04 -7.53 -5.79
N ALA A 11 1.10 -6.91 -5.27
CA ALA A 11 1.11 -5.50 -4.92
C ALA A 11 0.87 -4.60 -6.14
N LYS A 12 1.46 -4.95 -7.28
CA LYS A 12 1.24 -4.21 -8.55
C LYS A 12 -0.21 -4.28 -8.99
N LYS A 13 -0.80 -5.47 -8.98
CA LYS A 13 -2.22 -5.65 -9.34
C LYS A 13 -3.11 -4.80 -8.45
N TYR A 14 -2.87 -4.83 -7.15
CA TYR A 14 -3.67 -4.06 -6.20
C TYR A 14 -3.51 -2.56 -6.44
N SER A 15 -2.28 -2.09 -6.62
CA SER A 15 -2.00 -0.69 -6.89
C SER A 15 -2.71 -0.20 -8.16
N GLU A 16 -2.68 -0.99 -9.22
CA GLU A 16 -3.34 -0.65 -10.47
C GLU A 16 -4.86 -0.58 -10.30
N LEU A 17 -5.42 -1.51 -9.53
CA LEU A 17 -6.85 -1.52 -9.24
C LEU A 17 -7.27 -0.29 -8.43
N VAL A 18 -6.48 0.08 -7.43
CA VAL A 18 -6.74 1.27 -6.61
C VAL A 18 -6.65 2.53 -7.45
N LYS A 19 -5.62 2.65 -8.29
CA LYS A 19 -5.45 3.80 -9.18
C LYS A 19 -6.57 3.94 -10.20
N ALA A 20 -7.11 2.82 -10.67
CA ALA A 20 -8.23 2.81 -11.61
C ALA A 20 -9.56 3.16 -10.95
N SER A 21 -9.64 3.11 -9.64
CA SER A 21 -10.83 3.49 -8.88
C SER A 21 -10.86 5.00 -8.74
N ASN A 22 -12.00 5.59 -8.97
CA ASN A 22 -12.15 7.05 -8.97
C ASN A 22 -12.20 7.59 -7.53
N LEU A 23 -11.07 7.64 -6.86
CA LEU A 23 -10.94 8.08 -5.48
C LEU A 23 -10.53 9.56 -5.39
N PRO A 24 -10.89 10.25 -4.30
CA PRO A 24 -10.57 11.67 -4.11
C PRO A 24 -9.13 11.90 -3.62
N ILE A 25 -8.19 11.15 -4.15
CA ILE A 25 -6.75 11.28 -3.85
C ILE A 25 -5.96 11.08 -5.12
N ARG A 26 -4.75 11.58 -5.10
CA ARG A 26 -3.76 11.27 -6.13
C ARG A 26 -2.71 10.35 -5.53
N ILE A 27 -2.50 9.18 -6.13
CA ILE A 27 -1.47 8.24 -5.69
C ILE A 27 -0.19 8.56 -6.44
N ASP A 28 0.82 9.02 -5.71
CA ASP A 28 2.10 9.40 -6.29
C ASP A 28 3.07 8.24 -6.32
N LYS A 29 3.10 7.42 -5.27
CA LYS A 29 3.98 6.25 -5.18
C LYS A 29 3.31 5.15 -4.39
N THR A 30 3.69 3.91 -4.69
CA THR A 30 3.25 2.73 -3.96
C THR A 30 4.47 1.92 -3.53
N TYR A 31 4.52 1.54 -2.26
CA TYR A 31 5.61 0.74 -1.69
C TYR A 31 5.07 -0.54 -1.08
N LEU A 32 5.81 -1.63 -1.27
CA LEU A 32 5.68 -2.82 -0.44
C LEU A 32 6.66 -2.64 0.73
N PHE A 33 6.17 -2.79 1.95
CA PHE A 33 7.03 -2.65 3.12
C PHE A 33 6.72 -3.74 4.15
N GLY A 34 7.31 -3.65 5.34
CA GLY A 34 7.11 -4.65 6.38
C GLY A 34 7.88 -5.93 6.11
N SER A 35 7.37 -7.05 6.62
CA SER A 35 8.11 -8.32 6.64
C SER A 35 8.44 -8.85 5.25
N PHE A 36 7.57 -8.70 4.27
CA PHE A 36 7.86 -9.18 2.91
C PHE A 36 8.99 -8.39 2.25
N ALA A 37 9.03 -7.07 2.47
CA ALA A 37 10.11 -6.25 1.93
C ALA A 37 11.45 -6.52 2.60
N LYS A 38 11.43 -6.85 3.89
CA LYS A 38 12.64 -7.12 4.68
C LYS A 38 13.13 -8.57 4.59
N GLY A 39 12.34 -9.45 3.97
CA GLY A 39 12.69 -10.87 3.89
C GLY A 39 12.48 -11.63 5.20
N THR A 40 11.73 -11.07 6.14
CA THR A 40 11.46 -11.68 7.46
C THR A 40 10.06 -12.28 7.55
N HIS A 41 9.36 -12.38 6.43
CA HIS A 41 8.01 -12.89 6.41
C HIS A 41 7.95 -14.39 6.73
N HIS A 42 6.80 -14.79 7.21
CA HIS A 42 6.48 -16.19 7.50
C HIS A 42 5.06 -16.48 7.01
N GLU A 43 4.64 -17.73 7.13
CA GLU A 43 3.28 -18.11 6.78
C GLU A 43 2.29 -17.27 7.60
N GLY A 44 1.32 -16.68 6.92
CA GLY A 44 0.33 -15.81 7.55
C GLY A 44 0.74 -14.36 7.72
N SER A 45 1.92 -13.97 7.24
CA SER A 45 2.33 -12.56 7.25
C SER A 45 1.41 -11.71 6.41
N ASP A 46 1.12 -10.49 6.88
CA ASP A 46 0.37 -9.49 6.12
C ASP A 46 1.22 -8.94 4.98
N ILE A 47 0.54 -8.48 3.93
CA ILE A 47 1.19 -7.80 2.81
C ILE A 47 0.98 -6.30 3.02
N ASP A 48 1.98 -5.63 3.56
CA ASP A 48 1.90 -4.20 3.88
C ASP A 48 2.18 -3.36 2.65
N ILE A 49 1.20 -2.58 2.23
CA ILE A 49 1.30 -1.71 1.06
C ILE A 49 1.03 -0.28 1.49
N ALA A 50 1.94 0.63 1.15
CA ALA A 50 1.81 2.05 1.44
C ALA A 50 1.59 2.83 0.16
N PHE A 51 0.53 3.63 0.16
CA PHE A 51 0.26 4.60 -0.90
C PHE A 51 0.67 5.98 -0.41
N VAL A 52 1.63 6.59 -1.08
CA VAL A 52 2.02 7.97 -0.83
C VAL A 52 1.13 8.84 -1.70
N VAL A 53 0.34 9.69 -1.07
CA VAL A 53 -0.73 10.42 -1.75
C VAL A 53 -0.58 11.93 -1.62
N SER A 54 -1.25 12.63 -2.53
CA SER A 54 -1.40 14.08 -2.51
C SER A 54 -2.81 14.45 -2.97
N ASP A 55 -3.15 15.73 -2.89
CA ASP A 55 -4.45 16.23 -3.34
C ASP A 55 -5.63 15.45 -2.76
N TRP A 56 -5.57 15.17 -1.46
CA TRP A 56 -6.63 14.43 -0.78
C TRP A 56 -7.80 15.38 -0.49
N THR A 57 -8.85 15.28 -1.30
CA THR A 57 -9.99 16.19 -1.24
C THR A 57 -11.25 15.59 -0.61
N GLY A 58 -11.26 14.29 -0.40
CA GLY A 58 -12.41 13.62 0.20
C GLY A 58 -12.28 13.39 1.70
N GLY A 59 -13.35 12.90 2.30
CA GLY A 59 -13.32 12.49 3.69
C GLY A 59 -12.45 11.24 3.89
N TYR A 60 -11.92 11.09 5.10
CA TYR A 60 -11.04 9.97 5.42
C TYR A 60 -11.70 8.62 5.13
N PHE A 61 -12.90 8.39 5.68
CA PHE A 61 -13.58 7.11 5.51
C PHE A 61 -14.06 6.88 4.08
N ASP A 62 -14.44 7.93 3.37
CA ASP A 62 -14.85 7.81 1.96
C ASP A 62 -13.70 7.36 1.07
N THR A 63 -12.48 7.56 1.50
CA THR A 63 -11.28 7.15 0.79
C THR A 63 -10.79 5.78 1.25
N ILE A 64 -10.65 5.59 2.57
CA ILE A 64 -10.03 4.38 3.12
C ILE A 64 -10.91 3.14 2.93
N VAL A 65 -12.22 3.25 3.08
CA VAL A 65 -13.13 2.11 2.99
C VAL A 65 -13.10 1.45 1.62
N PRO A 66 -13.21 2.19 0.49
CA PRO A 66 -13.07 1.57 -0.82
C PRO A 66 -11.72 0.90 -1.03
N ILE A 67 -10.63 1.51 -0.56
CA ILE A 67 -9.29 0.95 -0.70
C ILE A 67 -9.18 -0.40 0.01
N TRP A 68 -9.71 -0.51 1.23
CA TRP A 68 -9.74 -1.76 1.98
C TRP A 68 -10.62 -2.82 1.31
N ARG A 69 -11.75 -2.42 0.72
CA ARG A 69 -12.66 -3.34 0.03
C ARG A 69 -12.03 -3.96 -1.20
N LEU A 70 -11.28 -3.18 -1.95
CA LEU A 70 -10.66 -3.64 -3.20
C LEU A 70 -9.69 -4.79 -2.99
N ARG A 71 -9.07 -4.92 -1.81
CA ARG A 71 -8.16 -6.03 -1.52
C ARG A 71 -8.83 -7.41 -1.66
N ARG A 72 -10.14 -7.48 -1.47
CA ARG A 72 -10.90 -8.74 -1.58
C ARG A 72 -10.81 -9.36 -2.96
N ASN A 73 -10.59 -8.54 -3.99
CA ASN A 73 -10.47 -9.01 -5.37
C ASN A 73 -9.06 -9.47 -5.72
N ILE A 74 -8.10 -9.19 -4.86
CA ILE A 74 -6.68 -9.47 -5.12
C ILE A 74 -6.14 -10.46 -4.09
N ASP A 75 -6.03 -10.04 -2.84
CA ASP A 75 -5.49 -10.87 -1.76
C ASP A 75 -5.91 -10.26 -0.42
N VAL A 76 -6.59 -11.03 0.41
CA VAL A 76 -7.12 -10.56 1.69
C VAL A 76 -6.03 -10.27 2.73
N ARG A 77 -4.79 -10.73 2.50
CA ARG A 77 -3.66 -10.44 3.38
C ARG A 77 -3.16 -9.00 3.23
N ILE A 78 -3.58 -8.30 2.17
CA ILE A 78 -3.14 -6.92 1.93
C ILE A 78 -3.65 -6.02 3.05
N GLU A 79 -2.71 -5.25 3.62
CA GLU A 79 -2.99 -4.23 4.61
C GLU A 79 -2.56 -2.88 4.03
N PRO A 80 -3.52 -2.09 3.50
CA PRO A 80 -3.18 -0.82 2.87
C PRO A 80 -2.97 0.28 3.91
N HIS A 81 -1.98 1.12 3.68
CA HIS A 81 -1.67 2.31 4.47
C HIS A 81 -1.65 3.51 3.53
N ILE A 82 -2.27 4.59 3.94
CA ILE A 82 -2.32 5.81 3.14
C ILE A 82 -1.50 6.87 3.87
N ILE A 83 -0.51 7.40 3.18
CA ILE A 83 0.43 8.35 3.75
C ILE A 83 0.40 9.65 2.96
N ASP A 84 -0.03 10.71 3.61
CA ASP A 84 0.10 12.06 3.08
C ASP A 84 1.38 12.65 3.68
N PRO A 85 2.41 12.95 2.88
CA PRO A 85 3.68 13.45 3.43
C PRO A 85 3.53 14.73 4.24
N GLU A 86 2.54 15.55 3.94
CA GLU A 86 2.30 16.79 4.68
C GLU A 86 1.75 16.55 6.08
N GLU A 87 1.16 15.38 6.31
CA GLU A 87 0.55 14.97 7.58
C GLU A 87 1.35 13.87 8.30
N ASP A 88 2.52 13.48 7.77
CA ASP A 88 3.33 12.41 8.34
C ASP A 88 4.37 12.97 9.31
N TYR A 89 4.00 13.02 10.59
CA TYR A 89 4.86 13.54 11.65
C TYR A 89 5.70 12.47 12.34
N SER A 90 5.53 11.20 11.98
CA SER A 90 6.16 10.07 12.68
C SER A 90 7.42 9.54 11.99
N TYR A 91 7.86 10.16 10.91
CA TYR A 91 8.95 9.66 10.07
C TYR A 91 8.69 8.27 9.49
N PHE A 92 7.45 7.82 9.51
CA PHE A 92 7.07 6.52 8.98
C PHE A 92 7.38 6.43 7.48
N LEU A 93 7.12 7.49 6.74
CA LEU A 93 7.43 7.55 5.31
C LEU A 93 8.93 7.37 5.05
N ASN A 94 9.79 7.99 5.86
CA ASN A 94 11.24 7.81 5.74
C ASN A 94 11.64 6.35 5.93
N GLU A 95 11.05 5.67 6.91
CA GLU A 95 11.32 4.26 7.15
C GLU A 95 10.87 3.39 5.98
N ILE A 96 9.70 3.68 5.41
CA ILE A 96 9.18 2.95 4.25
C ILE A 96 10.09 3.16 3.05
N GLN A 97 10.51 4.39 2.78
CA GLN A 97 11.41 4.69 1.66
C GLN A 97 12.77 4.02 1.82
N ARG A 98 13.26 3.91 3.05
CA ARG A 98 14.55 3.30 3.34
C ARG A 98 14.53 1.79 3.22
N THR A 99 13.46 1.13 3.67
CA THR A 99 13.38 -0.33 3.79
C THR A 99 12.39 -0.99 2.83
N GLY A 100 11.51 -0.22 2.23
CA GLY A 100 10.47 -0.74 1.35
C GLY A 100 10.93 -0.94 -0.07
N ILE A 101 10.08 -1.60 -0.84
CA ILE A 101 10.29 -1.83 -2.27
C ILE A 101 9.31 -0.94 -3.03
N LEU A 102 9.83 -0.08 -3.89
CA LEU A 102 8.99 0.77 -4.74
C LEU A 102 8.28 -0.10 -5.77
N ILE A 103 6.96 -0.04 -5.78
CA ILE A 103 6.13 -0.81 -6.73
C ILE A 103 5.85 0.01 -7.98
N ASN A 104 5.43 1.24 -7.80
CA ASN A 104 5.24 2.18 -8.91
C ASN A 104 4.98 3.61 -8.42
#